data_a5f9ef213e62135edf30b49c46c4330b
#
_entry.id   a5f9ef213e62135edf30b49c46c4330b
#
_cell.length_a   1.000
_cell.length_b   1.000
_cell.length_c   1.000
_cell.angle_alpha   90.00
_cell.angle_beta   90.00
_cell.angle_gamma   90.00
#
_symmetry.space_group_name_H-M   'P 1'
#
loop_
_entity.id
_entity.type
_entity.pdbx_description
1 polymer ?
#
loop_
_entity_poly.entity_id
_entity_poly.type
_entity_poly.pdbx_seq_one_letter_code
_entity_poly.pdbx_strand_id
1 'polypeptide(L)'
;MKKKLISLLLVSAMAAATAGCGSSVPANSVNSRDDLPGKKIGVQLGTTGDSDATEYEKNDGSTVERYNKGADAIQALKTGKIDCVIIDQQPAEAFVEKNDDLKILSDTFDPEEYAICIAKGNSDLTDKFNSAIEELQKDGTIDSITSNYIGDEAGKHPYETPDGTEYPNGTLTMATNAQFDPYEYYDGDQIVGIDADIAKATEKAKKAFAAVSYTHLRAHETLM
;
A
#
# COMPACT_ATOMS: atom_id res chain seq x y z
N MET A 1 59.09 -12.72 -29.22
CA MET A 1 58.27 -11.48 -29.25
C MET A 1 56.78 -11.70 -29.52
N LYS A 2 56.36 -12.79 -30.17
CA LYS A 2 54.94 -13.03 -30.50
C LYS A 2 54.04 -13.45 -29.30
N LYS A 3 54.60 -14.02 -28.24
CA LYS A 3 53.82 -14.45 -27.04
C LYS A 3 53.40 -13.31 -26.10
N LYS A 4 54.10 -12.17 -26.10
CA LYS A 4 53.77 -11.02 -25.24
C LYS A 4 52.65 -10.16 -25.80
N LEU A 5 52.44 -10.16 -27.12
CA LEU A 5 51.36 -9.42 -27.79
C LEU A 5 50.00 -10.09 -27.58
N ILE A 6 49.94 -11.43 -27.45
CA ILE A 6 48.71 -12.17 -27.22
C ILE A 6 48.20 -11.96 -25.78
N SER A 7 49.11 -11.86 -24.80
CA SER A 7 48.72 -11.53 -23.40
C SER A 7 48.15 -10.12 -23.24
N LEU A 8 48.64 -9.16 -24.04
CA LEU A 8 48.13 -7.78 -23.95
C LEU A 8 46.73 -7.64 -24.58
N LEU A 9 46.48 -8.42 -25.65
CA LEU A 9 45.13 -8.45 -26.26
C LEU A 9 44.08 -9.15 -25.41
N LEU A 10 44.45 -10.17 -24.64
CA LEU A 10 43.53 -10.84 -23.71
C LEU A 10 43.17 -9.94 -22.50
N VAL A 11 44.13 -9.16 -22.00
CA VAL A 11 43.89 -8.21 -20.90
C VAL A 11 43.02 -7.05 -21.36
N SER A 12 43.17 -6.55 -22.59
CA SER A 12 42.31 -5.49 -23.14
C SER A 12 40.89 -6.00 -23.47
N ALA A 13 40.73 -7.26 -23.85
CA ALA A 13 39.39 -7.86 -24.05
C ALA A 13 38.62 -8.10 -22.73
N MET A 14 39.34 -8.46 -21.65
CA MET A 14 38.71 -8.57 -20.33
C MET A 14 38.34 -7.22 -19.70
N ALA A 15 39.11 -6.17 -19.95
CA ALA A 15 38.79 -4.83 -19.48
C ALA A 15 37.58 -4.22 -20.21
N ALA A 16 37.28 -4.66 -21.45
CA ALA A 16 36.09 -4.23 -22.18
C ALA A 16 34.81 -5.01 -21.78
N ALA A 17 34.96 -6.21 -21.18
CA ALA A 17 33.81 -7.02 -20.76
C ALA A 17 33.27 -6.64 -19.37
N THR A 18 33.98 -5.82 -18.59
CA THR A 18 33.50 -5.34 -17.27
C THR A 18 32.79 -3.99 -17.31
N ALA A 19 32.68 -3.36 -18.49
CA ALA A 19 31.96 -2.09 -18.66
C ALA A 19 30.48 -2.24 -19.03
N GLY A 20 29.91 -3.44 -18.94
CA GLY A 20 28.59 -3.75 -19.51
C GLY A 20 27.56 -4.39 -18.57
N CYS A 21 27.57 -4.07 -17.27
CA CYS A 21 26.48 -4.44 -16.38
C CYS A 21 26.19 -3.33 -15.36
N GLY A 22 25.98 -2.12 -15.86
CA GLY A 22 25.20 -1.13 -15.17
C GLY A 22 23.89 -1.03 -15.94
N SER A 23 22.85 -1.72 -15.50
CA SER A 23 21.49 -1.36 -15.89
C SER A 23 21.25 0.03 -15.33
N SER A 24 21.54 1.07 -16.12
CA SER A 24 21.14 2.42 -15.79
C SER A 24 19.62 2.42 -15.82
N VAL A 25 19.01 2.51 -14.65
CA VAL A 25 17.58 2.82 -14.54
C VAL A 25 17.35 4.08 -15.38
N PRO A 26 16.38 4.11 -16.31
CA PRO A 26 16.12 5.30 -17.09
C PRO A 26 15.89 6.51 -16.19
N ALA A 27 16.35 7.68 -16.61
CA ALA A 27 16.09 8.91 -15.88
C ALA A 27 14.56 9.12 -15.78
N ASN A 28 14.10 9.59 -14.61
CA ASN A 28 12.70 9.91 -14.41
C ASN A 28 12.18 10.86 -15.50
N SER A 29 11.09 10.47 -16.13
CA SER A 29 10.41 11.23 -17.19
C SER A 29 9.02 11.71 -16.81
N VAL A 30 8.60 11.51 -15.55
CA VAL A 30 7.31 11.92 -15.01
C VAL A 30 7.54 12.91 -13.88
N ASN A 31 7.10 14.15 -14.03
CA ASN A 31 7.23 15.20 -13.03
C ASN A 31 5.88 15.83 -12.64
N SER A 32 4.84 15.57 -13.43
CA SER A 32 3.47 16.02 -13.23
C SER A 32 2.48 15.04 -13.83
N ARG A 33 1.18 15.23 -13.57
CA ARG A 33 0.10 14.46 -14.22
C ARG A 33 0.09 14.63 -15.74
N ASP A 34 0.52 15.78 -16.25
CA ASP A 34 0.57 16.07 -17.69
C ASP A 34 1.58 15.20 -18.45
N ASP A 35 2.53 14.61 -17.72
CA ASP A 35 3.53 13.69 -18.29
C ASP A 35 3.05 12.23 -18.37
N LEU A 36 1.88 11.87 -17.80
CA LEU A 36 1.37 10.51 -17.76
C LEU A 36 0.96 9.91 -19.11
N PRO A 37 0.46 10.68 -20.10
CA PRO A 37 0.16 10.16 -21.41
C PRO A 37 1.32 9.39 -22.05
N GLY A 38 1.04 8.16 -22.51
CA GLY A 38 2.02 7.29 -23.15
C GLY A 38 3.05 6.63 -22.21
N LYS A 39 2.92 6.78 -20.89
CA LYS A 39 3.81 6.18 -19.88
C LYS A 39 3.37 4.79 -19.46
N LYS A 40 4.32 4.08 -18.84
CA LYS A 40 4.04 2.83 -18.12
C LYS A 40 3.78 3.15 -16.66
N ILE A 41 2.53 3.00 -16.26
CA ILE A 41 2.05 3.37 -14.93
C ILE A 41 1.85 2.10 -14.11
N GLY A 42 2.50 1.98 -12.95
CA GLY A 42 2.27 0.90 -12.00
C GLY A 42 1.17 1.28 -11.02
N VAL A 43 0.30 0.33 -10.69
CA VAL A 43 -0.78 0.50 -9.72
C VAL A 43 -0.93 -0.75 -8.86
N GLN A 44 -1.53 -0.60 -7.67
CA GLN A 44 -2.04 -1.75 -6.95
C GLN A 44 -3.42 -2.11 -7.52
N LEU A 45 -3.60 -3.38 -7.87
CA LEU A 45 -4.83 -3.90 -8.49
C LEU A 45 -6.07 -3.61 -7.64
N GLY A 46 -7.09 -3.04 -8.24
CA GLY A 46 -8.42 -2.82 -7.65
C GLY A 46 -8.52 -1.62 -6.71
N THR A 47 -7.50 -0.75 -6.64
CA THR A 47 -7.54 0.52 -5.90
C THR A 47 -8.15 1.64 -6.75
N THR A 48 -8.40 2.80 -6.14
CA THR A 48 -8.77 4.03 -6.86
C THR A 48 -7.67 4.44 -7.83
N GLY A 49 -6.39 4.31 -7.46
CA GLY A 49 -5.26 4.54 -8.36
C GLY A 49 -5.25 3.65 -9.60
N ASP A 50 -5.74 2.40 -9.52
CA ASP A 50 -5.95 1.55 -10.71
C ASP A 50 -7.07 2.10 -11.60
N SER A 51 -8.14 2.60 -11.00
CA SER A 51 -9.24 3.21 -11.75
C SER A 51 -8.79 4.48 -12.47
N ASP A 52 -8.05 5.36 -11.80
CA ASP A 52 -7.50 6.59 -12.36
C ASP A 52 -6.51 6.30 -13.50
N ALA A 53 -5.58 5.37 -13.28
CA ALA A 53 -4.62 4.96 -14.31
C ALA A 53 -5.30 4.35 -15.54
N THR A 54 -6.41 3.63 -15.34
CA THR A 54 -7.19 3.03 -16.43
C THR A 54 -7.74 4.08 -17.40
N GLU A 55 -8.02 5.30 -16.95
CA GLU A 55 -8.45 6.38 -17.85
C GLU A 55 -7.32 6.84 -18.78
N TYR A 56 -6.08 6.89 -18.32
CA TYR A 56 -4.91 7.16 -19.16
C TYR A 56 -4.62 6.01 -20.14
N GLU A 57 -4.86 4.76 -19.74
CA GLU A 57 -4.73 3.58 -20.61
C GLU A 57 -5.71 3.65 -21.78
N LYS A 58 -6.97 4.03 -21.52
CA LYS A 58 -8.02 4.11 -22.54
C LYS A 58 -7.88 5.31 -23.48
N ASN A 59 -7.49 6.46 -22.95
CA ASN A 59 -7.61 7.74 -23.66
C ASN A 59 -6.28 8.26 -24.20
N ASP A 60 -5.16 7.94 -23.54
CA ASP A 60 -3.88 8.62 -23.75
C ASP A 60 -2.73 7.68 -24.15
N GLY A 61 -3.03 6.41 -24.43
CA GLY A 61 -2.04 5.44 -24.92
C GLY A 61 -1.02 4.98 -23.86
N SER A 62 -1.29 5.22 -22.59
CA SER A 62 -0.48 4.71 -21.49
C SER A 62 -0.63 3.19 -21.35
N THR A 63 0.31 2.55 -20.66
CA THR A 63 0.23 1.13 -20.29
C THR A 63 0.12 1.04 -18.78
N VAL A 64 -0.90 0.34 -18.27
CA VAL A 64 -1.09 0.14 -16.82
C VAL A 64 -0.65 -1.26 -16.41
N GLU A 65 0.39 -1.31 -15.60
CA GLU A 65 0.92 -2.54 -14.99
C GLU A 65 0.32 -2.71 -13.59
N ARG A 66 -0.50 -3.74 -13.43
CA ARG A 66 -1.25 -4.01 -12.20
C ARG A 66 -0.53 -5.00 -11.32
N TYR A 67 -0.24 -4.60 -10.09
CA TYR A 67 0.47 -5.40 -9.09
C TYR A 67 -0.47 -5.76 -7.94
N ASN A 68 -0.30 -6.93 -7.35
CA ASN A 68 -1.08 -7.33 -6.18
C ASN A 68 -0.71 -6.55 -4.91
N LYS A 69 0.48 -5.94 -4.91
CA LYS A 69 1.06 -5.22 -3.76
C LYS A 69 1.72 -3.94 -4.24
N GLY A 70 1.54 -2.85 -3.48
CA GLY A 70 2.25 -1.60 -3.73
C GLY A 70 3.78 -1.78 -3.78
N ALA A 71 4.33 -2.60 -2.89
CA ALA A 71 5.77 -2.89 -2.87
C ALA A 71 6.31 -3.51 -4.17
N ASP A 72 5.52 -4.33 -4.88
CA ASP A 72 5.92 -4.90 -6.16
C ASP A 72 5.93 -3.83 -7.27
N ALA A 73 4.98 -2.87 -7.23
CA ALA A 73 4.98 -1.71 -8.12
C ALA A 73 6.20 -0.82 -7.86
N ILE A 74 6.53 -0.54 -6.60
CA ILE A 74 7.73 0.22 -6.21
C ILE A 74 9.01 -0.48 -6.70
N GLN A 75 9.11 -1.80 -6.56
CA GLN A 75 10.26 -2.55 -7.06
C GLN A 75 10.35 -2.49 -8.60
N ALA A 76 9.22 -2.51 -9.31
CA ALA A 76 9.19 -2.35 -10.76
C ALA A 76 9.64 -0.94 -11.18
N LEU A 77 9.25 0.11 -10.46
CA LEU A 77 9.72 1.48 -10.65
C LEU A 77 11.25 1.57 -10.47
N LYS A 78 11.77 1.09 -9.35
CA LYS A 78 13.21 1.10 -9.03
C LYS A 78 14.06 0.33 -10.04
N THR A 79 13.50 -0.65 -10.74
CA THR A 79 14.18 -1.41 -11.79
C THR A 79 13.94 -0.87 -13.20
N GLY A 80 13.21 0.24 -13.35
CA GLY A 80 12.94 0.88 -14.64
C GLY A 80 12.00 0.10 -15.56
N LYS A 81 11.20 -0.81 -15.02
CA LYS A 81 10.16 -1.52 -15.77
C LYS A 81 8.95 -0.64 -16.05
N ILE A 82 8.65 0.28 -15.15
CA ILE A 82 7.59 1.28 -15.23
C ILE A 82 8.17 2.67 -14.99
N ASP A 83 7.44 3.70 -15.39
CA ASP A 83 7.88 5.10 -15.35
C ASP A 83 7.45 5.79 -14.06
N CYS A 84 6.31 5.41 -13.49
CA CYS A 84 5.77 5.96 -12.24
C CYS A 84 4.81 4.96 -11.57
N VAL A 85 4.42 5.27 -10.33
CA VAL A 85 3.39 4.53 -9.58
C VAL A 85 2.31 5.53 -9.15
N ILE A 86 1.04 5.15 -9.34
CA ILE A 86 -0.11 5.82 -8.72
C ILE A 86 -0.57 4.96 -7.56
N ILE A 87 -0.53 5.52 -6.38
CA ILE A 87 -0.86 4.85 -5.12
C ILE A 87 -1.33 5.90 -4.11
N ASP A 88 -2.07 5.48 -3.11
CA ASP A 88 -2.57 6.33 -2.04
C ASP A 88 -1.44 7.06 -1.30
N GLN A 89 -1.73 8.27 -0.83
CA GLN A 89 -0.72 9.16 -0.26
C GLN A 89 0.04 8.53 0.92
N GLN A 90 -0.67 7.94 1.88
CA GLN A 90 -0.03 7.42 3.09
C GLN A 90 0.90 6.23 2.82
N PRO A 91 0.50 5.22 2.02
CA PRO A 91 1.43 4.20 1.52
C PRO A 91 2.61 4.78 0.72
N ALA A 92 2.38 5.82 -0.10
CA ALA A 92 3.48 6.48 -0.82
C ALA A 92 4.49 7.10 0.15
N GLU A 93 4.03 7.80 1.19
CA GLU A 93 4.86 8.38 2.24
C GLU A 93 5.67 7.31 2.98
N ALA A 94 5.03 6.19 3.36
CA ALA A 94 5.71 5.06 4.00
C ALA A 94 6.79 4.41 3.10
N PHE A 95 6.59 4.40 1.77
CA PHE A 95 7.62 3.93 0.84
C PHE A 95 8.77 4.92 0.69
N VAL A 96 8.49 6.21 0.58
CA VAL A 96 9.52 7.25 0.43
C VAL A 96 10.38 7.35 1.68
N GLU A 97 9.80 7.24 2.88
CA GLU A 97 10.55 7.21 4.14
C GLU A 97 11.62 6.10 4.17
N LYS A 98 11.33 4.97 3.54
CA LYS A 98 12.22 3.80 3.50
C LYS A 98 13.14 3.75 2.26
N ASN A 99 12.99 4.70 1.31
CA ASN A 99 13.68 4.69 0.02
C ASN A 99 14.07 6.09 -0.43
N ASP A 100 15.30 6.51 -0.16
CA ASP A 100 15.86 7.84 -0.50
C ASP A 100 15.91 8.14 -2.01
N ASP A 101 15.76 7.11 -2.86
CA ASP A 101 15.75 7.21 -4.31
C ASP A 101 14.35 7.41 -4.91
N LEU A 102 13.33 7.56 -4.06
CA LEU A 102 11.96 7.84 -4.44
C LEU A 102 11.52 9.25 -4.02
N LYS A 103 10.54 9.78 -4.71
CA LYS A 103 9.86 11.04 -4.34
C LYS A 103 8.37 10.97 -4.65
N ILE A 104 7.58 11.69 -3.89
CA ILE A 104 6.18 11.97 -4.18
C ILE A 104 6.12 13.24 -5.04
N LEU A 105 5.31 13.24 -6.09
CA LEU A 105 5.04 14.42 -6.90
C LEU A 105 4.00 15.31 -6.20
N SER A 106 4.02 16.61 -6.51
CA SER A 106 3.09 17.57 -5.91
C SER A 106 1.65 17.45 -6.41
N ASP A 107 1.47 16.86 -7.60
CA ASP A 107 0.15 16.68 -8.19
C ASP A 107 -0.56 15.52 -7.53
N THR A 108 -1.80 15.76 -7.11
CA THR A 108 -2.65 14.75 -6.48
C THR A 108 -3.85 14.42 -7.35
N PHE A 109 -4.42 13.25 -7.14
CA PHE A 109 -5.74 12.86 -7.62
C PHE A 109 -6.81 13.33 -6.64
N ASP A 110 -8.08 13.08 -6.96
CA ASP A 110 -9.18 13.47 -6.08
C ASP A 110 -9.07 12.74 -4.73
N PRO A 111 -9.45 13.40 -3.62
CA PRO A 111 -9.51 12.75 -2.32
C PRO A 111 -10.46 11.57 -2.34
N GLU A 112 -10.09 10.51 -1.62
CA GLU A 112 -10.90 9.31 -1.50
C GLU A 112 -11.33 9.05 -0.06
N GLU A 113 -12.39 8.26 0.10
CA GLU A 113 -12.90 7.82 1.39
C GLU A 113 -12.74 6.31 1.52
N TYR A 114 -12.37 5.86 2.71
CA TYR A 114 -12.27 4.43 3.03
C TYR A 114 -13.57 3.92 3.64
N ALA A 115 -13.91 2.67 3.36
CA ALA A 115 -15.12 2.05 3.86
C ALA A 115 -14.92 0.57 4.20
N ILE A 116 -15.71 0.09 5.17
CA ILE A 116 -15.76 -1.31 5.54
C ILE A 116 -16.81 -2.02 4.69
N CYS A 117 -16.41 -3.09 3.99
CA CYS A 117 -17.33 -3.91 3.22
C CYS A 117 -17.98 -4.99 4.08
N ILE A 118 -19.30 -5.06 4.06
CA ILE A 118 -20.09 -6.07 4.76
C ILE A 118 -20.92 -6.84 3.72
N ALA A 119 -21.09 -8.14 3.91
CA ALA A 119 -21.85 -8.98 2.98
C ALA A 119 -23.28 -8.45 2.81
N LYS A 120 -23.72 -8.36 1.55
CA LYS A 120 -25.07 -7.89 1.19
C LYS A 120 -26.14 -8.68 1.92
N GLY A 121 -27.12 -7.97 2.48
CA GLY A 121 -28.21 -8.55 3.25
C GLY A 121 -27.96 -8.65 4.76
N ASN A 122 -26.78 -8.27 5.24
CA ASN A 122 -26.46 -8.23 6.67
C ASN A 122 -26.61 -6.79 7.22
N SER A 123 -27.84 -6.23 7.11
CA SER A 123 -28.14 -4.86 7.53
C SER A 123 -27.87 -4.63 9.03
N ASP A 124 -28.21 -5.60 9.88
CA ASP A 124 -28.00 -5.50 11.33
C ASP A 124 -26.52 -5.30 11.69
N LEU A 125 -25.61 -5.98 10.96
CA LEU A 125 -24.18 -5.81 11.14
C LEU A 125 -23.71 -4.44 10.64
N THR A 126 -24.24 -4.00 9.49
CA THR A 126 -23.93 -2.69 8.91
C THR A 126 -24.36 -1.57 9.86
N ASP A 127 -25.56 -1.61 10.41
CA ASP A 127 -26.08 -0.61 11.33
C ASP A 127 -25.27 -0.56 12.63
N LYS A 128 -24.80 -1.71 13.12
CA LYS A 128 -23.94 -1.80 14.30
C LYS A 128 -22.57 -1.16 14.03
N PHE A 129 -21.95 -1.46 12.89
CA PHE A 129 -20.66 -0.86 12.52
C PHE A 129 -20.79 0.65 12.35
N ASN A 130 -21.76 1.13 11.58
CA ASN A 130 -21.98 2.55 11.36
C ASN A 130 -22.16 3.28 12.70
N SER A 131 -23.01 2.73 13.58
CA SER A 131 -23.22 3.32 14.91
C SER A 131 -21.97 3.33 15.78
N ALA A 132 -21.11 2.29 15.68
CA ALA A 132 -19.87 2.25 16.44
C ALA A 132 -18.85 3.27 15.87
N ILE A 133 -18.73 3.37 14.56
CA ILE A 133 -17.86 4.35 13.89
C ILE A 133 -18.28 5.78 14.24
N GLU A 134 -19.58 6.10 14.19
CA GLU A 134 -20.10 7.43 14.58
C GLU A 134 -19.75 7.77 16.03
N GLU A 135 -19.85 6.80 16.96
CA GLU A 135 -19.47 6.99 18.36
C GLU A 135 -17.96 7.26 18.50
N LEU A 136 -17.11 6.45 17.83
CA LEU A 136 -15.66 6.58 17.86
C LEU A 136 -15.15 7.85 17.17
N GLN A 137 -15.84 8.34 16.16
CA GLN A 137 -15.58 9.66 15.56
C GLN A 137 -15.93 10.79 16.53
N LYS A 138 -17.09 10.69 17.16
CA LYS A 138 -17.60 11.72 18.08
C LYS A 138 -16.76 11.87 19.35
N ASP A 139 -16.24 10.76 19.88
CA ASP A 139 -15.40 10.78 21.09
C ASP A 139 -13.90 11.00 20.81
N GLY A 140 -13.50 11.12 19.53
CA GLY A 140 -12.14 11.37 19.09
C GLY A 140 -11.24 10.12 19.06
N THR A 141 -11.80 8.92 19.27
CA THR A 141 -10.99 7.68 19.25
C THR A 141 -10.39 7.42 17.87
N ILE A 142 -11.13 7.64 16.78
CA ILE A 142 -10.62 7.46 15.42
C ILE A 142 -9.47 8.43 15.14
N ASP A 143 -9.59 9.69 15.54
CA ASP A 143 -8.53 10.69 15.37
C ASP A 143 -7.27 10.29 16.17
N SER A 144 -7.45 9.80 17.39
CA SER A 144 -6.35 9.30 18.23
C SER A 144 -5.65 8.09 17.60
N ILE A 145 -6.42 7.11 17.08
CA ILE A 145 -5.86 5.96 16.37
C ILE A 145 -5.10 6.42 15.13
N THR A 146 -5.69 7.25 14.30
CA THR A 146 -5.06 7.74 13.07
C THR A 146 -3.76 8.48 13.37
N SER A 147 -3.76 9.38 14.36
CA SER A 147 -2.56 10.14 14.74
C SER A 147 -1.44 9.26 15.29
N ASN A 148 -1.75 8.08 15.83
CA ASN A 148 -0.72 7.12 16.25
C ASN A 148 0.04 6.47 15.09
N TYR A 149 -0.48 6.52 13.87
CA TYR A 149 0.15 5.95 12.67
C TYR A 149 0.64 6.99 11.69
N ILE A 150 0.06 8.20 11.69
CA ILE A 150 0.30 9.25 10.69
C ILE A 150 0.69 10.55 11.40
N GLY A 151 1.76 11.20 10.90
CA GLY A 151 2.22 12.50 11.36
C GLY A 151 3.14 12.44 12.59
N ASP A 152 3.33 13.60 13.24
CA ASP A 152 4.34 13.79 14.29
C ASP A 152 4.08 13.00 15.59
N GLU A 153 2.86 12.49 15.77
CA GLU A 153 2.45 11.71 16.94
C GLU A 153 2.55 10.21 16.72
N ALA A 154 3.01 9.77 15.56
CA ALA A 154 3.13 8.34 15.22
C ALA A 154 3.93 7.56 16.28
N GLY A 155 3.36 6.44 16.73
CA GLY A 155 3.94 5.55 17.74
C GLY A 155 3.81 6.02 19.20
N LYS A 156 3.16 7.19 19.47
CA LYS A 156 3.08 7.73 20.83
C LYS A 156 1.81 7.35 21.59
N HIS A 157 0.77 6.93 20.89
CA HIS A 157 -0.56 6.69 21.46
C HIS A 157 -1.17 5.38 20.97
N PRO A 158 -0.51 4.21 21.17
CA PRO A 158 -1.04 2.94 20.69
C PRO A 158 -2.41 2.68 21.29
N TYR A 159 -3.34 2.22 20.46
CA TYR A 159 -4.68 1.85 20.92
C TYR A 159 -4.61 0.55 21.71
N GLU A 160 -5.06 0.59 22.95
CA GLU A 160 -5.16 -0.57 23.82
C GLU A 160 -6.62 -0.89 24.10
N THR A 161 -7.00 -2.16 23.91
CA THR A 161 -8.32 -2.62 24.33
C THR A 161 -8.39 -2.56 25.87
N PRO A 162 -9.39 -1.91 26.47
CA PRO A 162 -9.48 -1.83 27.92
C PRO A 162 -9.53 -3.18 28.60
N ASP A 163 -8.87 -3.28 29.75
CA ASP A 163 -8.87 -4.49 30.57
C ASP A 163 -10.32 -4.89 30.93
N GLY A 164 -10.59 -6.20 30.92
CA GLY A 164 -11.90 -6.74 31.26
C GLY A 164 -12.97 -6.56 30.16
N THR A 165 -12.59 -6.22 28.92
CA THR A 165 -13.52 -6.23 27.80
C THR A 165 -14.05 -7.64 27.57
N GLU A 166 -15.37 -7.83 27.67
CA GLU A 166 -16.04 -9.12 27.42
C GLU A 166 -16.61 -9.15 26.00
N TYR A 167 -16.53 -10.30 25.34
CA TYR A 167 -16.99 -10.54 23.97
C TYR A 167 -18.14 -11.56 23.94
N PRO A 168 -19.37 -11.17 24.34
CA PRO A 168 -20.47 -12.13 24.55
C PRO A 168 -21.04 -12.70 23.25
N ASN A 169 -20.74 -12.10 22.10
CA ASN A 169 -21.44 -12.40 20.84
C ASN A 169 -20.64 -13.23 19.83
N GLY A 170 -19.56 -13.88 20.26
CA GLY A 170 -18.75 -14.77 19.42
C GLY A 170 -17.61 -14.03 18.71
N THR A 171 -17.07 -14.51 17.60
CA THR A 171 -15.93 -13.95 16.86
C THR A 171 -16.37 -13.40 15.51
N LEU A 172 -15.96 -12.18 15.19
CA LEU A 172 -16.09 -11.61 13.86
C LEU A 172 -14.76 -11.80 13.09
N THR A 173 -14.84 -12.29 11.88
CA THR A 173 -13.65 -12.41 11.01
C THR A 173 -13.59 -11.22 10.07
N MET A 174 -12.50 -10.46 10.17
CA MET A 174 -12.15 -9.39 9.25
C MET A 174 -11.15 -9.94 8.21
N ALA A 175 -11.39 -9.65 6.94
CA ALA A 175 -10.46 -9.93 5.86
C ALA A 175 -9.82 -8.63 5.38
N THR A 176 -8.49 -8.61 5.26
CA THR A 176 -7.74 -7.43 4.86
C THR A 176 -6.53 -7.79 4.00
N ASN A 177 -5.97 -6.81 3.28
CA ASN A 177 -4.70 -6.94 2.57
C ASN A 177 -3.56 -6.33 3.41
N ALA A 178 -3.04 -7.10 4.37
CA ALA A 178 -2.03 -6.64 5.34
C ALA A 178 -0.64 -6.31 4.71
N GLN A 179 -0.63 -5.51 3.64
CA GLN A 179 0.54 -4.97 2.95
C GLN A 179 0.29 -3.54 2.46
N PHE A 180 -0.49 -2.79 3.23
CA PHE A 180 -0.93 -1.44 2.92
C PHE A 180 -0.66 -0.51 4.12
N ASP A 181 0.62 -0.40 4.50
CA ASP A 181 1.11 0.46 5.57
C ASP A 181 0.75 1.94 5.28
N PRO A 182 0.17 2.69 6.23
CA PRO A 182 -0.03 2.41 7.65
C PRO A 182 -1.44 1.88 8.02
N TYR A 183 -2.28 1.56 7.04
CA TYR A 183 -3.66 1.12 7.28
C TYR A 183 -3.72 -0.30 7.83
N GLU A 184 -3.07 -1.27 7.17
CA GLU A 184 -2.93 -2.64 7.64
C GLU A 184 -1.62 -3.26 7.13
N TYR A 185 -0.82 -3.74 8.05
CA TYR A 185 0.46 -4.36 7.73
C TYR A 185 0.88 -5.39 8.79
N TYR A 186 1.90 -6.18 8.46
CA TYR A 186 2.47 -7.12 9.41
C TYR A 186 3.54 -6.47 10.28
N ASP A 187 3.39 -6.60 11.60
CA ASP A 187 4.45 -6.43 12.59
C ASP A 187 4.73 -7.80 13.24
N GLY A 188 5.82 -8.41 12.83
CA GLY A 188 6.06 -9.84 13.14
C GLY A 188 4.97 -10.74 12.55
N ASP A 189 4.28 -11.48 13.42
CA ASP A 189 3.18 -12.37 13.04
C ASP A 189 1.79 -11.73 13.22
N GLN A 190 1.74 -10.46 13.64
CA GLN A 190 0.49 -9.76 13.91
C GLN A 190 0.13 -8.80 12.76
N ILE A 191 -1.17 -8.69 12.48
CA ILE A 191 -1.70 -7.62 11.62
C ILE A 191 -2.00 -6.43 12.53
N VAL A 192 -1.38 -5.31 12.22
CA VAL A 192 -1.50 -4.02 12.91
C VAL A 192 -1.84 -2.92 11.91
N GLY A 193 -2.10 -1.71 12.39
CA GLY A 193 -2.41 -0.55 11.56
C GLY A 193 -3.73 0.10 11.95
N ILE A 194 -4.05 1.18 11.26
CA ILE A 194 -5.25 1.98 11.52
C ILE A 194 -6.51 1.11 11.48
N ASP A 195 -6.67 0.29 10.45
CA ASP A 195 -7.85 -0.55 10.25
C ASP A 195 -7.99 -1.62 11.33
N ALA A 196 -6.85 -2.21 11.72
CA ALA A 196 -6.81 -3.19 12.81
C ALA A 196 -7.23 -2.57 14.15
N ASP A 197 -6.78 -1.37 14.45
CA ASP A 197 -7.10 -0.70 15.70
C ASP A 197 -8.52 -0.11 15.70
N ILE A 198 -9.01 0.41 14.57
CA ILE A 198 -10.43 0.78 14.42
C ILE A 198 -11.33 -0.44 14.61
N ALA A 199 -10.97 -1.60 14.04
CA ALA A 199 -11.74 -2.83 14.25
C ALA A 199 -11.80 -3.22 15.73
N LYS A 200 -10.67 -3.19 16.46
CA LYS A 200 -10.62 -3.41 17.92
C LYS A 200 -11.46 -2.38 18.69
N ALA A 201 -11.44 -1.11 18.27
CA ALA A 201 -12.21 -0.05 18.92
C ALA A 201 -13.72 -0.22 18.72
N THR A 202 -14.16 -0.69 17.54
CA THR A 202 -15.59 -0.96 17.29
C THR A 202 -16.16 -2.08 18.18
N GLU A 203 -15.34 -3.03 18.61
CA GLU A 203 -15.73 -4.06 19.58
C GLU A 203 -16.14 -3.44 20.92
N LYS A 204 -15.40 -2.42 21.38
CA LYS A 204 -15.65 -1.73 22.64
C LYS A 204 -16.91 -0.87 22.59
N ALA A 205 -17.10 -0.10 21.52
CA ALA A 205 -18.15 0.92 21.42
C ALA A 205 -19.56 0.35 21.62
N LYS A 206 -19.80 -0.89 21.26
CA LYS A 206 -21.16 -1.46 21.26
C LYS A 206 -21.36 -2.73 22.10
N LYS A 207 -20.35 -3.28 22.77
CA LYS A 207 -20.45 -4.59 23.46
C LYS A 207 -21.07 -5.70 22.57
N ALA A 208 -20.98 -5.51 21.25
CA ALA A 208 -21.82 -6.20 20.28
C ALA A 208 -21.04 -7.19 19.42
N PHE A 209 -19.71 -7.04 19.35
CA PHE A 209 -18.87 -7.91 18.55
C PHE A 209 -17.91 -8.69 19.44
N ALA A 210 -17.58 -9.83 18.97
CA ALA A 210 -16.56 -10.70 19.51
C ALA A 210 -15.19 -10.28 19.01
N ALA A 211 -14.17 -10.88 19.61
CA ALA A 211 -12.79 -10.74 19.14
C ALA A 211 -12.68 -10.79 17.62
N VAL A 212 -12.04 -9.79 17.00
CA VAL A 212 -11.82 -9.78 15.56
C VAL A 212 -10.68 -10.75 15.25
N SER A 213 -10.95 -11.70 14.38
CA SER A 213 -9.94 -12.57 13.77
C SER A 213 -9.58 -12.00 12.41
N TYR A 214 -8.29 -11.83 12.13
CA TYR A 214 -7.79 -11.29 10.87
C TYR A 214 -7.48 -12.41 9.90
N THR A 215 -7.91 -12.25 8.65
CA THR A 215 -7.55 -13.13 7.54
C THR A 215 -6.88 -12.31 6.45
N HIS A 216 -5.66 -12.66 6.09
CA HIS A 216 -4.99 -12.02 4.95
C HIS A 216 -5.59 -12.53 3.65
N LEU A 217 -6.10 -11.62 2.82
CA LEU A 217 -6.49 -11.91 1.45
C LEU A 217 -5.23 -12.09 0.60
N ARG A 218 -4.93 -13.33 0.23
CA ARG A 218 -3.96 -13.58 -0.82
C ARG A 218 -4.63 -13.27 -2.15
N ALA A 219 -4.02 -12.41 -2.95
CA ALA A 219 -4.51 -11.99 -4.27
C ALA A 219 -4.55 -13.11 -5.32
N HIS A 220 -4.67 -14.37 -4.93
CA HIS A 220 -4.69 -15.53 -5.81
C HIS A 220 -5.98 -16.36 -5.76
N GLU A 221 -6.98 -15.95 -5.02
CA GLU A 221 -8.29 -16.58 -5.11
C GLU A 221 -9.16 -15.74 -6.04
N THR A 222 -8.94 -15.95 -7.34
CA THR A 222 -9.89 -15.58 -8.37
C THR A 222 -11.21 -16.27 -8.02
N LEU A 223 -12.19 -15.49 -7.64
CA LEU A 223 -13.58 -15.93 -7.63
C LEU A 223 -13.95 -16.28 -9.06
N MET A 224 -13.89 -17.56 -9.35
CA MET A 224 -14.59 -18.08 -10.52
C MET A 224 -16.08 -18.22 -10.21
#